data_efef65e0443f75822406bb9760ec78f7
#
_entry.id   efef65e0443f75822406bb9760ec78f7
#
_cell.length_a   1.000
_cell.length_b   1.000
_cell.length_c   1.000
_cell.angle_alpha   90.00
_cell.angle_beta   90.00
_cell.angle_gamma   90.00
#
_symmetry.space_group_name_H-M   'P 1'
#
loop_
_entity.id
_entity.type
_entity.pdbx_description
1 polymer ?
#
loop_
_entity_poly.entity_id
_entity_poly.type
_entity_poly.pdbx_seq_one_letter_code
_entity_poly.pdbx_strand_id
1 'polypeptide(L)'
;MSSSKVLLFYKKTSYDHYFLAGKKRSSTLKKLLAPRDLKRFLDTHQLHYATLAGVEKALRLRGVRYERFCRGKAFDPSGFGLVITVGGDGTFLEAARALKGQFVLGVNSNPYWSVGRFCAGTAHNFSGLLARWIAGRSRVLVLERMQIEVQKKKYPALNDILVSHQSPGAMSRYALHFRGQKEEQRSSGVWISTAAGSTGAIRSAGGRVLPPQSRQLQYKPRELYHGRGSGYHLKGGLIRDGENIRIISLMREGVVYVDGSHVCLPFVFGSTLKVSRSSHPLNVIWR
;
A
#
# COMPACT_ATOMS: atom_id res chain seq x y z
N MET A 1 2.51 -13.40 -27.99
CA MET A 1 2.72 -13.46 -26.53
C MET A 1 1.87 -14.58 -25.99
N SER A 2 2.45 -15.54 -25.25
CA SER A 2 1.72 -16.65 -24.62
C SER A 2 0.50 -16.08 -23.87
N SER A 3 -0.64 -16.75 -23.97
CA SER A 3 -1.91 -16.44 -23.26
C SER A 3 -1.67 -16.46 -21.75
N SER A 4 -1.07 -15.41 -21.23
CA SER A 4 -0.75 -15.31 -19.79
C SER A 4 -2.06 -15.24 -19.03
N LYS A 5 -2.26 -16.19 -18.12
CA LYS A 5 -3.41 -16.23 -17.21
C LYS A 5 -3.47 -14.94 -16.39
N VAL A 6 -4.67 -14.42 -16.17
CA VAL A 6 -4.92 -13.20 -15.39
C VAL A 6 -5.39 -13.56 -14.00
N LEU A 7 -4.82 -12.91 -12.98
CA LEU A 7 -5.37 -12.94 -11.64
C LEU A 7 -6.28 -11.73 -11.42
N LEU A 8 -7.53 -11.95 -11.08
CA LEU A 8 -8.50 -10.91 -10.71
C LEU A 8 -8.58 -10.81 -9.20
N PHE A 9 -7.88 -9.84 -8.63
CA PHE A 9 -7.78 -9.61 -7.19
C PHE A 9 -8.77 -8.52 -6.75
N TYR A 10 -9.71 -8.85 -5.88
CA TYR A 10 -10.76 -7.93 -5.46
C TYR A 10 -10.96 -7.94 -3.95
N LYS A 11 -11.64 -6.93 -3.40
CA LYS A 11 -11.98 -6.81 -1.99
C LYS A 11 -13.44 -7.12 -1.72
N LYS A 12 -13.78 -7.48 -0.48
CA LYS A 12 -15.11 -7.29 0.08
C LYS A 12 -15.29 -5.82 0.46
N THR A 13 -16.51 -5.32 0.36
CA THR A 13 -16.82 -3.94 0.75
C THR A 13 -17.06 -3.82 2.26
N SER A 14 -17.08 -2.60 2.78
CA SER A 14 -17.48 -2.38 4.18
C SER A 14 -18.93 -2.81 4.42
N TYR A 15 -19.80 -2.74 3.39
CA TYR A 15 -21.17 -3.24 3.49
C TYR A 15 -21.19 -4.76 3.70
N ASP A 16 -20.35 -5.53 3.01
CA ASP A 16 -20.22 -6.99 3.24
C ASP A 16 -19.84 -7.28 4.69
N HIS A 17 -18.87 -6.54 5.23
CA HIS A 17 -18.33 -6.78 6.58
C HIS A 17 -19.31 -6.38 7.68
N TYR A 18 -20.02 -5.27 7.51
CA TYR A 18 -20.84 -4.71 8.58
C TYR A 18 -22.30 -5.13 8.50
N PHE A 19 -22.82 -5.37 7.31
CA PHE A 19 -24.26 -5.59 7.11
C PHE A 19 -24.64 -6.99 6.60
N LEU A 20 -23.72 -7.69 5.94
CA LEU A 20 -23.99 -9.04 5.43
C LEU A 20 -23.36 -10.17 6.26
N ALA A 21 -22.28 -9.89 6.99
CA ALA A 21 -21.54 -10.92 7.74
C ALA A 21 -22.20 -11.37 9.07
N GLY A 22 -23.25 -10.67 9.57
CA GLY A 22 -23.91 -11.04 10.82
C GLY A 22 -25.21 -10.29 11.09
N LYS A 23 -26.33 -11.01 11.17
CA LYS A 23 -27.68 -10.43 11.30
C LYS A 23 -27.86 -9.51 12.53
N LYS A 24 -27.42 -9.94 13.72
CA LYS A 24 -27.57 -9.16 14.98
C LYS A 24 -26.80 -7.84 14.96
N ARG A 25 -25.55 -7.86 14.49
CA ARG A 25 -24.72 -6.66 14.33
C ARG A 25 -25.28 -5.72 13.28
N SER A 26 -25.81 -6.25 12.19
CA SER A 26 -26.41 -5.49 11.10
C SER A 26 -27.63 -4.68 11.56
N SER A 27 -28.54 -5.26 12.36
CA SER A 27 -29.73 -4.58 12.85
C SER A 27 -29.38 -3.39 13.77
N THR A 28 -28.41 -3.57 14.65
CA THR A 28 -27.92 -2.49 15.55
C THR A 28 -27.29 -1.34 14.76
N LEU A 29 -26.40 -1.65 13.80
CA LEU A 29 -25.76 -0.63 12.98
C LEU A 29 -26.75 0.16 12.12
N LYS A 30 -27.77 -0.50 11.56
CA LYS A 30 -28.84 0.18 10.80
C LYS A 30 -29.63 1.19 11.64
N LYS A 31 -29.78 0.94 12.94
CA LYS A 31 -30.46 1.87 13.87
C LYS A 31 -29.57 3.06 14.28
N LEU A 32 -28.26 2.85 14.33
CA LEU A 32 -27.28 3.87 14.77
C LEU A 32 -26.85 4.82 13.65
N LEU A 33 -26.91 4.39 12.39
CA LEU A 33 -26.47 5.20 11.26
C LEU A 33 -27.59 6.07 10.71
N ALA A 34 -27.24 7.31 10.34
CA ALA A 34 -28.15 8.15 9.58
C ALA A 34 -28.49 7.50 8.24
N PRO A 35 -29.73 7.65 7.70
CA PRO A 35 -30.15 7.07 6.43
C PRO A 35 -29.18 7.40 5.28
N ARG A 36 -28.60 8.61 5.25
CA ARG A 36 -27.61 9.05 4.28
C ARG A 36 -26.34 8.20 4.31
N ASP A 37 -25.86 7.87 5.51
CA ASP A 37 -24.62 7.09 5.65
C ASP A 37 -24.85 5.62 5.27
N LEU A 38 -26.00 5.05 5.65
CA LEU A 38 -26.40 3.72 5.22
C LEU A 38 -26.51 3.61 3.69
N LYS A 39 -27.15 4.61 3.04
CA LYS A 39 -27.23 4.70 1.60
C LYS A 39 -25.83 4.74 0.97
N ARG A 40 -24.91 5.53 1.50
CA ARG A 40 -23.52 5.60 1.02
C ARG A 40 -22.81 4.24 1.06
N PHE A 41 -23.00 3.45 2.13
CA PHE A 41 -22.46 2.10 2.19
C PHE A 41 -23.02 1.21 1.10
N LEU A 42 -24.34 1.27 0.87
CA LEU A 42 -25.03 0.48 -0.16
C LEU A 42 -24.61 0.90 -1.57
N ASP A 43 -24.60 2.18 -1.88
CA ASP A 43 -24.19 2.71 -3.19
C ASP A 43 -22.74 2.31 -3.50
N THR A 44 -21.84 2.41 -2.51
CA THR A 44 -20.45 1.97 -2.64
C THR A 44 -20.34 0.47 -2.91
N HIS A 45 -21.17 -0.33 -2.26
CA HIS A 45 -21.23 -1.78 -2.46
C HIS A 45 -21.70 -2.14 -3.86
N GLN A 46 -22.80 -1.56 -4.30
CA GLN A 46 -23.36 -1.78 -5.63
C GLN A 46 -22.39 -1.39 -6.74
N LEU A 47 -21.77 -0.21 -6.62
CA LEU A 47 -20.79 0.29 -7.60
C LEU A 47 -19.56 -0.63 -7.68
N HIS A 48 -19.07 -1.12 -6.54
CA HIS A 48 -17.94 -2.04 -6.50
C HIS A 48 -18.23 -3.34 -7.26
N TYR A 49 -19.37 -3.99 -6.96
CA TYR A 49 -19.72 -5.25 -7.61
C TYR A 49 -20.14 -5.08 -9.06
N ALA A 50 -20.75 -3.96 -9.43
CA ALA A 50 -21.01 -3.61 -10.83
C ALA A 50 -19.68 -3.45 -11.61
N THR A 51 -18.68 -2.78 -11.01
CA THR A 51 -17.35 -2.66 -11.61
C THR A 51 -16.67 -4.02 -11.76
N LEU A 52 -16.73 -4.86 -10.73
CA LEU A 52 -16.16 -6.22 -10.77
C LEU A 52 -16.80 -7.05 -11.88
N ALA A 53 -18.14 -7.04 -11.98
CA ALA A 53 -18.87 -7.75 -13.03
C ALA A 53 -18.53 -7.23 -14.43
N GLY A 54 -18.37 -5.91 -14.58
CA GLY A 54 -17.93 -5.28 -15.84
C GLY A 54 -16.52 -5.72 -16.26
N VAL A 55 -15.59 -5.80 -15.32
CA VAL A 55 -14.23 -6.33 -15.54
C VAL A 55 -14.28 -7.78 -16.01
N GLU A 56 -15.04 -8.63 -15.32
CA GLU A 56 -15.20 -10.05 -15.68
C GLU A 56 -15.85 -10.21 -17.06
N LYS A 57 -16.89 -9.42 -17.35
CA LYS A 57 -17.54 -9.42 -18.69
C LYS A 57 -16.51 -9.08 -19.78
N ALA A 58 -15.70 -8.05 -19.57
CA ALA A 58 -14.69 -7.64 -20.55
C ALA A 58 -13.61 -8.71 -20.77
N LEU A 59 -13.18 -9.42 -19.70
CA LEU A 59 -12.25 -10.53 -19.81
C LEU A 59 -12.85 -11.70 -20.61
N ARG A 60 -14.07 -12.11 -20.29
CA ARG A 60 -14.79 -13.19 -21.01
C ARG A 60 -15.00 -12.87 -22.48
N LEU A 61 -15.45 -11.66 -22.80
CA LEU A 61 -15.70 -11.24 -24.21
C LEU A 61 -14.42 -11.28 -25.07
N ARG A 62 -13.23 -11.19 -24.45
CA ARG A 62 -11.95 -11.27 -25.16
C ARG A 62 -11.26 -12.64 -25.03
N GLY A 63 -11.95 -13.65 -24.51
CA GLY A 63 -11.39 -14.99 -24.33
C GLY A 63 -10.22 -15.05 -23.35
N VAL A 64 -10.06 -14.08 -22.45
CA VAL A 64 -8.97 -14.05 -21.48
C VAL A 64 -9.30 -14.96 -20.30
N ARG A 65 -8.46 -15.97 -20.08
CA ARG A 65 -8.57 -16.86 -18.92
C ARG A 65 -8.17 -16.13 -17.65
N TYR A 66 -8.98 -16.18 -16.61
CA TYR A 66 -8.69 -15.55 -15.33
C TYR A 66 -9.13 -16.39 -14.14
N GLU A 67 -8.47 -16.16 -13.02
CA GLU A 67 -8.87 -16.68 -11.70
C GLU A 67 -9.21 -15.53 -10.77
N ARG A 68 -10.23 -15.76 -9.91
CA ARG A 68 -10.68 -14.79 -8.90
C ARG A 68 -9.99 -15.04 -7.58
N PHE A 69 -9.51 -13.98 -6.96
CA PHE A 69 -8.94 -14.04 -5.63
C PHE A 69 -9.45 -12.88 -4.77
N CYS A 70 -10.04 -13.23 -3.62
CA CYS A 70 -10.53 -12.23 -2.68
C CYS A 70 -9.42 -11.82 -1.71
N ARG A 71 -9.26 -10.52 -1.54
CA ARG A 71 -8.34 -9.90 -0.59
C ARG A 71 -8.47 -10.48 0.82
N GLY A 72 -7.37 -10.46 1.58
CA GLY A 72 -7.29 -10.92 2.99
C GLY A 72 -6.75 -12.33 3.17
N LYS A 73 -6.30 -12.98 2.09
CA LYS A 73 -5.60 -14.26 2.13
C LYS A 73 -4.28 -14.16 1.38
N ALA A 74 -3.29 -14.95 1.80
CA ALA A 74 -2.06 -15.09 1.03
C ALA A 74 -2.37 -15.75 -0.32
N PHE A 75 -1.72 -15.28 -1.39
CA PHE A 75 -1.83 -15.88 -2.72
C PHE A 75 -0.45 -15.93 -3.38
N ASP A 76 -0.29 -16.87 -4.30
CA ASP A 76 0.88 -16.98 -5.12
C ASP A 76 0.59 -16.38 -6.51
N PRO A 77 1.27 -15.31 -6.93
CA PRO A 77 1.12 -14.72 -8.25
C PRO A 77 1.90 -15.47 -9.35
N SER A 78 2.65 -16.53 -9.01
CA SER A 78 3.37 -17.34 -10.01
C SER A 78 2.40 -17.93 -11.01
N GLY A 79 2.76 -17.96 -12.28
CA GLY A 79 1.89 -18.43 -13.36
C GLY A 79 0.90 -17.41 -13.92
N PHE A 80 0.84 -16.17 -13.34
CA PHE A 80 0.05 -15.08 -13.88
C PHE A 80 0.95 -14.02 -14.50
N GLY A 81 0.62 -13.58 -15.72
CA GLY A 81 1.36 -12.49 -16.38
C GLY A 81 0.83 -11.11 -15.99
N LEU A 82 -0.46 -11.03 -15.66
CA LEU A 82 -1.15 -9.82 -15.27
C LEU A 82 -2.00 -10.06 -14.01
N VAL A 83 -1.90 -9.14 -13.06
CA VAL A 83 -2.79 -9.04 -11.91
C VAL A 83 -3.67 -7.81 -12.08
N ILE A 84 -4.99 -7.99 -12.11
CA ILE A 84 -5.96 -6.91 -12.15
C ILE A 84 -6.53 -6.76 -10.75
N THR A 85 -6.36 -5.58 -10.15
CA THR A 85 -6.93 -5.29 -8.83
C THR A 85 -8.21 -4.48 -8.99
N VAL A 86 -9.33 -4.91 -8.40
CA VAL A 86 -10.59 -4.17 -8.38
C VAL A 86 -10.86 -3.66 -6.97
N GLY A 87 -10.76 -2.34 -6.79
CA GLY A 87 -10.89 -1.68 -5.48
C GLY A 87 -10.32 -0.27 -5.51
N GLY A 88 -9.68 0.13 -4.44
CA GLY A 88 -8.87 1.36 -4.32
C GLY A 88 -7.42 1.03 -4.03
N ASP A 89 -6.64 2.06 -3.62
CA ASP A 89 -5.21 1.95 -3.35
C ASP A 89 -4.85 0.83 -2.36
N GLY A 90 -5.62 0.62 -1.29
CA GLY A 90 -5.37 -0.45 -0.33
C GLY A 90 -5.47 -1.86 -0.95
N THR A 91 -6.35 -2.08 -1.95
CA THR A 91 -6.43 -3.35 -2.67
C THR A 91 -5.23 -3.54 -3.60
N PHE A 92 -4.83 -2.46 -4.26
CA PHE A 92 -3.65 -2.44 -5.10
C PHE A 92 -2.36 -2.74 -4.30
N LEU A 93 -2.14 -2.04 -3.19
CA LEU A 93 -0.97 -2.20 -2.33
C LEU A 93 -0.84 -3.62 -1.78
N GLU A 94 -1.97 -4.24 -1.40
CA GLU A 94 -1.94 -5.62 -0.91
C GLU A 94 -1.52 -6.62 -2.00
N ALA A 95 -2.05 -6.49 -3.20
CA ALA A 95 -1.61 -7.31 -4.33
C ALA A 95 -0.13 -7.04 -4.68
N ALA A 96 0.27 -5.78 -4.74
CA ALA A 96 1.62 -5.36 -5.12
C ALA A 96 2.72 -5.98 -4.24
N ARG A 97 2.43 -6.24 -2.94
CA ARG A 97 3.40 -6.87 -2.04
C ARG A 97 3.81 -8.28 -2.45
N ALA A 98 2.91 -9.04 -3.08
CA ALA A 98 3.20 -10.40 -3.52
C ALA A 98 3.92 -10.47 -4.88
N LEU A 99 3.85 -9.41 -5.69
CA LEU A 99 4.34 -9.43 -7.08
C LEU A 99 5.88 -9.40 -7.14
N LYS A 100 6.45 -10.22 -8.00
CA LYS A 100 7.91 -10.34 -8.21
C LYS A 100 8.36 -9.99 -9.63
N GLY A 101 7.45 -9.63 -10.53
CA GLY A 101 7.76 -9.33 -11.94
C GLY A 101 6.51 -9.24 -12.80
N GLN A 102 5.38 -9.68 -12.27
CA GLN A 102 4.08 -9.60 -12.93
C GLN A 102 3.70 -8.14 -13.19
N PHE A 103 2.92 -7.91 -14.24
CA PHE A 103 2.28 -6.63 -14.45
C PHE A 103 1.05 -6.49 -13.54
N VAL A 104 0.77 -5.27 -13.12
CA VAL A 104 -0.44 -4.98 -12.35
C VAL A 104 -1.24 -3.85 -12.98
N LEU A 105 -2.56 -4.01 -13.02
CA LEU A 105 -3.52 -3.01 -13.47
C LEU A 105 -4.52 -2.74 -12.35
N GLY A 106 -4.45 -1.55 -11.76
CA GLY A 106 -5.44 -1.11 -10.78
C GLY A 106 -6.72 -0.59 -11.46
N VAL A 107 -7.88 -1.07 -11.01
CA VAL A 107 -9.21 -0.58 -11.41
C VAL A 107 -9.90 0.00 -10.19
N ASN A 108 -10.06 1.33 -10.16
CA ASN A 108 -10.79 2.00 -9.08
C ASN A 108 -12.28 1.69 -9.21
N SER A 109 -12.80 0.93 -8.27
CA SER A 109 -14.22 0.54 -8.25
C SER A 109 -15.14 1.59 -7.65
N ASN A 110 -14.59 2.67 -7.10
CA ASN A 110 -15.38 3.76 -6.53
C ASN A 110 -14.64 5.11 -6.65
N PRO A 111 -14.56 5.70 -7.85
CA PRO A 111 -13.83 6.93 -8.09
C PRO A 111 -14.43 8.16 -7.40
N TYR A 112 -15.67 8.09 -6.93
CA TYR A 112 -16.32 9.21 -6.22
C TYR A 112 -15.80 9.38 -4.78
N TRP A 113 -15.41 8.28 -4.12
CA TRP A 113 -15.00 8.28 -2.71
C TRP A 113 -13.56 7.81 -2.48
N SER A 114 -12.90 7.30 -3.51
CA SER A 114 -11.54 6.80 -3.44
C SER A 114 -10.65 7.52 -4.44
N VAL A 115 -9.53 8.03 -3.99
CA VAL A 115 -8.57 8.70 -4.87
C VAL A 115 -8.06 7.75 -5.97
N GLY A 116 -7.80 6.49 -5.62
CA GLY A 116 -7.35 5.46 -6.55
C GLY A 116 -6.06 5.86 -7.28
N ARG A 117 -5.07 6.36 -6.53
CA ARG A 117 -3.83 6.89 -7.08
C ARG A 117 -3.05 5.89 -7.91
N PHE A 118 -3.09 4.61 -7.51
CA PHE A 118 -2.44 3.50 -8.22
C PHE A 118 -3.33 2.86 -9.29
N CYS A 119 -4.55 3.38 -9.49
CA CYS A 119 -5.51 2.81 -10.40
C CYS A 119 -5.56 3.60 -11.72
N ALA A 120 -5.07 3.02 -12.81
CA ALA A 120 -5.22 3.56 -14.15
C ALA A 120 -6.64 3.33 -14.70
N GLY A 121 -7.28 2.24 -14.27
CA GLY A 121 -8.60 1.79 -14.71
C GLY A 121 -9.75 2.27 -13.83
N THR A 122 -10.92 2.38 -14.46
CA THR A 122 -12.24 2.52 -13.87
C THR A 122 -13.20 1.62 -14.66
N ALA A 123 -14.46 1.47 -14.22
CA ALA A 123 -15.47 0.74 -14.97
C ALA A 123 -15.60 1.24 -16.45
N HIS A 124 -15.41 2.54 -16.68
CA HIS A 124 -15.58 3.15 -18.01
C HIS A 124 -14.44 2.84 -18.99
N ASN A 125 -13.18 2.88 -18.54
CA ASN A 125 -12.03 2.78 -19.43
C ASN A 125 -11.32 1.41 -19.43
N PHE A 126 -11.72 0.49 -18.55
CA PHE A 126 -11.07 -0.81 -18.39
C PHE A 126 -10.99 -1.61 -19.68
N SER A 127 -12.07 -1.65 -20.47
CA SER A 127 -12.12 -2.41 -21.73
C SER A 127 -11.06 -1.94 -22.74
N GLY A 128 -10.80 -0.63 -22.79
CA GLY A 128 -9.74 -0.05 -23.63
C GLY A 128 -8.34 -0.36 -23.12
N LEU A 129 -8.14 -0.34 -21.78
CA LEU A 129 -6.88 -0.73 -21.16
C LEU A 129 -6.55 -2.21 -21.43
N LEU A 130 -7.54 -3.09 -21.27
CA LEU A 130 -7.41 -4.51 -21.55
C LEU A 130 -7.08 -4.77 -23.04
N ALA A 131 -7.73 -4.06 -23.96
CA ALA A 131 -7.46 -4.18 -25.39
C ALA A 131 -6.01 -3.79 -25.72
N ARG A 132 -5.50 -2.69 -25.16
CA ARG A 132 -4.09 -2.30 -25.32
C ARG A 132 -3.13 -3.32 -24.74
N TRP A 133 -3.46 -3.90 -23.59
CA TRP A 133 -2.67 -4.98 -22.98
C TRP A 133 -2.56 -6.19 -23.90
N ILE A 134 -3.69 -6.70 -24.39
CA ILE A 134 -3.73 -7.86 -25.30
C ILE A 134 -2.93 -7.59 -26.57
N ALA A 135 -3.01 -6.37 -27.11
CA ALA A 135 -2.27 -5.94 -28.30
C ALA A 135 -0.78 -5.64 -28.03
N GLY A 136 -0.29 -5.79 -26.79
CA GLY A 136 1.11 -5.46 -26.44
C GLY A 136 1.43 -3.96 -26.51
N ARG A 137 0.42 -3.08 -26.50
CA ARG A 137 0.55 -1.61 -26.64
C ARG A 137 0.25 -0.84 -25.34
N SER A 138 0.30 -1.52 -24.20
CA SER A 138 0.12 -0.86 -22.91
C SER A 138 1.30 0.02 -22.57
N ARG A 139 1.02 1.23 -22.08
CA ARG A 139 2.02 2.03 -21.39
C ARG A 139 2.31 1.40 -20.02
N VAL A 140 3.58 1.23 -19.69
CA VAL A 140 4.02 0.69 -18.38
C VAL A 140 4.71 1.79 -17.61
N LEU A 141 4.27 2.00 -16.39
CA LEU A 141 4.93 2.83 -15.39
C LEU A 141 5.69 1.91 -14.44
N VAL A 142 6.99 2.08 -14.35
CA VAL A 142 7.83 1.36 -13.40
C VAL A 142 7.87 2.15 -12.09
N LEU A 143 7.33 1.57 -11.03
CA LEU A 143 7.34 2.16 -9.70
C LEU A 143 8.41 1.48 -8.84
N GLU A 144 9.27 2.30 -8.25
CA GLU A 144 10.28 1.82 -7.32
C GLU A 144 9.64 1.36 -6.01
N ARG A 145 10.17 0.27 -5.45
CA ARG A 145 9.78 -0.24 -4.13
C ARG A 145 10.93 -0.09 -3.15
N MET A 146 10.62 -0.04 -1.88
CA MET A 146 11.62 -0.23 -0.83
C MET A 146 11.67 -1.69 -0.40
N GLN A 147 12.83 -2.13 0.02
CA GLN A 147 13.07 -3.38 0.72
C GLN A 147 13.28 -3.09 2.20
N ILE A 148 12.49 -3.75 3.02
CA ILE A 148 12.54 -3.70 4.46
C ILE A 148 13.13 -5.01 4.95
N GLU A 149 14.13 -4.95 5.80
CA GLU A 149 14.70 -6.12 6.47
C GLU A 149 14.54 -5.96 7.98
N VAL A 150 13.72 -6.82 8.58
CA VAL A 150 13.50 -6.91 10.03
C VAL A 150 13.88 -8.30 10.48
N GLN A 151 14.83 -8.43 11.44
CA GLN A 151 15.25 -9.72 11.95
C GLN A 151 15.61 -10.73 10.84
N LYS A 152 16.37 -10.29 9.83
CA LYS A 152 16.79 -11.07 8.64
C LYS A 152 15.66 -11.46 7.68
N LYS A 153 14.40 -11.15 7.97
CA LYS A 153 13.27 -11.33 7.03
C LYS A 153 13.09 -10.11 6.16
N LYS A 154 12.87 -10.32 4.87
CA LYS A 154 12.74 -9.26 3.86
C LYS A 154 11.29 -9.07 3.44
N TYR A 155 10.85 -7.83 3.37
CA TYR A 155 9.49 -7.44 2.98
C TYR A 155 9.56 -6.33 1.95
N PRO A 156 8.86 -6.41 0.82
CA PRO A 156 8.73 -5.29 -0.10
C PRO A 156 7.63 -4.32 0.38
N ALA A 157 7.84 -3.02 0.15
CA ALA A 157 6.79 -2.02 0.29
C ALA A 157 6.80 -1.06 -0.91
N LEU A 158 5.61 -0.69 -1.36
CA LEU A 158 5.43 0.21 -2.48
C LEU A 158 5.23 1.65 -2.02
N ASN A 159 4.49 1.86 -0.94
CA ASN A 159 4.07 3.18 -0.49
C ASN A 159 4.98 3.71 0.62
N ASP A 160 4.78 3.24 1.82
CA ASP A 160 5.48 3.72 3.01
C ASP A 160 5.54 2.67 4.12
N ILE A 161 6.37 2.94 5.11
CA ILE A 161 6.37 2.26 6.40
C ILE A 161 6.33 3.28 7.53
N LEU A 162 5.69 2.88 8.62
CA LEU A 162 5.73 3.59 9.89
C LEU A 162 6.40 2.72 10.95
N VAL A 163 7.48 3.22 11.52
CA VAL A 163 8.07 2.65 12.74
C VAL A 163 7.55 3.43 13.93
N SER A 164 6.88 2.79 14.87
CA SER A 164 6.31 3.46 16.03
C SER A 164 6.12 2.53 17.23
N HIS A 165 5.75 3.09 18.37
CA HIS A 165 5.16 2.32 19.45
C HIS A 165 3.79 1.79 19.02
N GLN A 166 3.40 0.60 19.51
CA GLN A 166 2.11 -0.02 19.19
C GLN A 166 0.93 0.81 19.68
N SER A 167 1.05 1.38 20.89
CA SER A 167 0.08 2.34 21.41
C SER A 167 0.36 3.74 20.84
N PRO A 168 -0.62 4.39 20.16
CA PRO A 168 -0.44 5.74 19.60
C PRO A 168 -0.18 6.83 20.66
N GLY A 169 -0.63 6.61 21.89
CA GLY A 169 -0.42 7.54 23.01
C GLY A 169 0.95 7.42 23.67
N ALA A 170 1.73 6.40 23.32
CA ALA A 170 3.07 6.21 23.87
C ALA A 170 4.15 6.77 22.95
N MET A 171 5.22 7.27 23.56
CA MET A 171 6.36 7.81 22.83
C MET A 171 7.18 6.70 22.20
N SER A 172 7.45 6.82 20.91
CA SER A 172 8.37 5.95 20.18
C SER A 172 9.82 6.34 20.51
N ARG A 173 10.64 5.34 20.81
CA ARG A 173 12.07 5.49 21.10
C ARG A 173 12.87 4.57 20.20
N TYR A 174 13.85 5.12 19.51
CA TYR A 174 14.69 4.36 18.59
C TYR A 174 16.03 5.05 18.37
N ALA A 175 17.05 4.29 17.98
CA ALA A 175 18.30 4.82 17.46
C ALA A 175 18.24 4.79 15.93
N LEU A 176 18.39 5.96 15.30
CA LEU A 176 18.45 6.15 13.87
C LEU A 176 19.90 6.23 13.40
N HIS A 177 20.25 5.41 12.40
CA HIS A 177 21.60 5.41 11.80
C HIS A 177 21.48 5.74 10.32
N PHE A 178 22.11 6.83 9.91
CA PHE A 178 22.13 7.26 8.52
C PHE A 178 23.41 8.05 8.20
N ARG A 179 24.06 7.69 7.09
CA ARG A 179 25.31 8.35 6.60
C ARG A 179 26.38 8.51 7.68
N GLY A 180 26.66 7.43 8.42
CA GLY A 180 27.66 7.43 9.48
C GLY A 180 27.23 8.08 10.80
N GLN A 181 26.12 8.82 10.81
CA GLN A 181 25.56 9.40 12.02
C GLN A 181 24.67 8.41 12.76
N LYS A 182 24.70 8.46 14.08
CA LYS A 182 23.81 7.71 14.98
C LYS A 182 23.17 8.69 15.95
N GLU A 183 21.85 8.62 16.08
CA GLU A 183 21.09 9.51 16.94
C GLU A 183 19.92 8.77 17.60
N GLU A 184 19.84 8.87 18.93
CA GLU A 184 18.66 8.39 19.64
C GLU A 184 17.56 9.45 19.58
N GLN A 185 16.38 9.03 19.14
CA GLN A 185 15.24 9.91 18.98
C GLN A 185 14.05 9.47 19.83
N ARG A 186 13.29 10.47 20.27
CA ARG A 186 11.96 10.33 20.87
C ARG A 186 10.96 11.09 20.01
N SER A 187 9.90 10.42 19.60
CA SER A 187 8.93 11.00 18.65
C SER A 187 7.64 10.18 18.64
N SER A 188 6.66 10.56 17.83
CA SER A 188 5.49 9.70 17.53
C SER A 188 5.81 8.62 16.47
N GLY A 189 7.09 8.38 16.19
CA GLY A 189 7.56 7.42 15.20
C GLY A 189 8.23 8.06 13.99
N VAL A 190 8.62 7.24 13.01
CA VAL A 190 9.27 7.70 11.79
C VAL A 190 8.64 7.06 10.56
N TRP A 191 8.29 7.92 9.59
CA TRP A 191 7.88 7.50 8.25
C TRP A 191 9.10 7.29 7.37
N ILE A 192 9.08 6.22 6.57
CA ILE A 192 9.96 6.05 5.42
C ILE A 192 9.08 5.76 4.23
N SER A 193 9.28 6.46 3.10
CA SER A 193 8.45 6.27 1.92
C SER A 193 9.25 6.22 0.63
N THR A 194 8.66 5.56 -0.36
CA THR A 194 9.07 5.63 -1.76
C THR A 194 8.57 6.92 -2.40
N ALA A 195 8.94 7.15 -3.66
CA ALA A 195 8.36 8.22 -4.46
C ALA A 195 6.84 8.04 -4.65
N ALA A 196 6.37 6.81 -4.83
CA ALA A 196 4.94 6.49 -4.96
C ALA A 196 4.15 6.88 -3.70
N GLY A 197 4.72 6.65 -2.50
CA GLY A 197 4.15 7.01 -1.21
C GLY A 197 4.34 8.46 -0.78
N SER A 198 5.15 9.23 -1.50
CA SER A 198 5.56 10.58 -1.10
C SER A 198 4.42 11.59 -0.94
N THR A 199 3.26 11.32 -1.51
CA THR A 199 2.04 12.14 -1.38
C THR A 199 1.10 11.67 -0.28
N GLY A 200 1.44 10.56 0.39
CA GLY A 200 0.68 9.98 1.50
C GLY A 200 1.00 10.62 2.85
N ALA A 201 1.00 9.80 3.89
CA ALA A 201 1.17 10.24 5.28
C ALA A 201 2.49 10.99 5.54
N ILE A 202 3.56 10.62 4.85
CA ILE A 202 4.86 11.30 5.00
C ILE A 202 4.78 12.77 4.58
N ARG A 203 3.96 13.13 3.59
CA ARG A 203 3.72 14.53 3.19
C ARG A 203 3.13 15.33 4.35
N SER A 204 2.13 14.77 5.04
CA SER A 204 1.51 15.40 6.21
C SER A 204 2.50 15.58 7.36
N ALA A 205 3.52 14.73 7.46
CA ALA A 205 4.62 14.87 8.42
C ALA A 205 5.71 15.88 7.97
N GLY A 206 5.52 16.60 6.86
CA GLY A 206 6.47 17.56 6.32
C GLY A 206 7.52 16.94 5.38
N GLY A 207 7.23 15.78 4.81
CA GLY A 207 8.04 15.19 3.73
C GLY A 207 7.79 15.86 2.38
N ARG A 208 8.68 15.60 1.43
CA ARG A 208 8.63 16.15 0.06
C ARG A 208 7.84 15.23 -0.87
N VAL A 209 7.12 15.80 -1.83
CA VAL A 209 6.56 15.05 -2.95
C VAL A 209 7.68 14.76 -3.94
N LEU A 210 7.90 13.49 -4.25
CA LEU A 210 8.90 13.03 -5.20
C LEU A 210 8.25 12.68 -6.55
N PRO A 211 8.96 12.88 -7.69
CA PRO A 211 8.49 12.39 -8.98
C PRO A 211 8.21 10.88 -8.90
N PRO A 212 7.12 10.35 -9.48
CA PRO A 212 6.71 8.95 -9.31
C PRO A 212 7.78 7.92 -9.69
N GLN A 213 8.66 8.25 -10.62
CA GLN A 213 9.74 7.39 -11.12
C GLN A 213 11.07 7.60 -10.36
N SER A 214 11.09 8.45 -9.33
CA SER A 214 12.30 8.68 -8.54
C SER A 214 12.74 7.40 -7.83
N ARG A 215 14.04 7.10 -7.94
CA ARG A 215 14.69 5.97 -7.26
C ARG A 215 15.05 6.27 -5.80
N GLN A 216 14.77 7.48 -5.35
CA GLN A 216 15.04 7.90 -3.98
C GLN A 216 13.90 7.50 -3.05
N LEU A 217 14.28 7.13 -1.83
CA LEU A 217 13.37 7.04 -0.70
C LEU A 217 13.53 8.30 0.15
N GLN A 218 12.60 8.54 1.06
CA GLN A 218 12.76 9.58 2.06
C GLN A 218 12.33 9.07 3.43
N TYR A 219 12.92 9.66 4.47
CA TYR A 219 12.50 9.43 5.84
C TYR A 219 12.10 10.74 6.52
N LYS A 220 11.15 10.67 7.45
CA LYS A 220 10.68 11.81 8.25
C LYS A 220 10.19 11.35 9.61
N PRO A 221 10.90 11.69 10.71
CA PRO A 221 10.38 11.53 12.05
C PRO A 221 9.13 12.40 12.25
N ARG A 222 8.18 11.88 13.00
CA ARG A 222 6.94 12.56 13.37
C ARG A 222 7.12 13.18 14.75
N GLU A 223 6.69 14.42 14.91
CA GLU A 223 6.54 15.08 16.21
C GLU A 223 7.74 14.77 17.14
N LEU A 224 8.96 15.15 16.70
CA LEU A 224 10.17 14.98 17.49
C LEU A 224 10.02 15.69 18.84
N TYR A 225 10.30 14.99 19.93
CA TYR A 225 10.21 15.55 21.27
C TYR A 225 11.38 16.51 21.55
N HIS A 226 11.06 17.79 21.72
CA HIS A 226 12.01 18.84 22.05
C HIS A 226 12.08 19.04 23.57
N GLY A 227 12.79 18.15 24.28
CA GLY A 227 13.10 18.32 25.70
C GLY A 227 14.44 19.03 25.93
N ARG A 228 14.83 19.21 27.21
CA ARG A 228 16.15 19.75 27.54
C ARG A 228 17.26 18.89 26.94
N GLY A 229 18.18 19.52 26.16
CA GLY A 229 19.32 18.84 25.53
C GLY A 229 19.03 18.07 24.24
N SER A 230 17.82 18.14 23.67
CA SER A 230 17.48 17.46 22.41
C SER A 230 17.84 18.31 21.19
N GLY A 231 19.09 18.25 20.75
CA GLY A 231 19.55 18.81 19.47
C GLY A 231 19.56 17.73 18.38
N TYR A 232 18.40 17.40 17.77
CA TYR A 232 18.36 16.41 16.70
C TYR A 232 18.92 16.95 15.38
N HIS A 233 19.76 16.15 14.71
CA HIS A 233 20.31 16.41 13.38
C HIS A 233 19.57 15.64 12.30
N LEU A 234 19.16 14.40 12.58
CA LEU A 234 18.47 13.51 11.64
C LEU A 234 16.95 13.78 11.60
N LYS A 235 16.54 15.00 11.25
CA LYS A 235 15.15 15.47 11.24
C LYS A 235 14.35 15.09 9.98
N GLY A 236 14.97 14.30 9.09
CA GLY A 236 14.42 13.86 7.80
C GLY A 236 15.40 14.05 6.67
N GLY A 237 15.20 13.34 5.58
CA GLY A 237 16.09 13.41 4.44
C GLY A 237 15.76 12.43 3.33
N LEU A 238 16.51 12.55 2.24
CA LEU A 238 16.45 11.64 1.10
C LEU A 238 17.49 10.53 1.29
N ILE A 239 17.06 9.30 1.01
CA ILE A 239 17.90 8.12 0.96
C ILE A 239 18.13 7.84 -0.53
N ARG A 240 19.36 8.04 -1.01
CA ARG A 240 19.73 7.89 -2.41
C ARG A 240 19.80 6.41 -2.80
N ASP A 241 19.84 6.15 -4.09
CA ASP A 241 20.11 4.80 -4.60
C ASP A 241 21.47 4.30 -4.09
N GLY A 242 21.51 3.06 -3.63
CA GLY A 242 22.69 2.46 -2.98
C GLY A 242 22.82 2.76 -1.47
N GLU A 243 22.14 3.80 -0.95
CA GLU A 243 22.13 4.07 0.49
C GLU A 243 21.09 3.22 1.24
N ASN A 244 21.28 3.11 2.53
CA ASN A 244 20.30 2.51 3.44
C ASN A 244 20.20 3.32 4.73
N ILE A 245 19.06 3.23 5.37
CA ILE A 245 18.82 3.72 6.73
C ILE A 245 18.61 2.53 7.65
N ARG A 246 19.15 2.59 8.85
CA ARG A 246 18.98 1.57 9.87
C ARG A 246 18.35 2.18 11.12
N ILE A 247 17.41 1.46 11.70
CA ILE A 247 16.72 1.84 12.93
C ILE A 247 16.85 0.69 13.92
N ILE A 248 17.21 1.01 15.15
CA ILE A 248 17.24 0.06 16.25
C ILE A 248 16.14 0.44 17.23
N SER A 249 15.28 -0.50 17.57
CA SER A 249 14.18 -0.25 18.51
C SER A 249 14.68 -0.14 19.94
N LEU A 250 14.22 0.88 20.64
CA LEU A 250 14.37 1.06 22.09
C LEU A 250 13.01 0.97 22.80
N MET A 251 12.03 0.31 22.14
CA MET A 251 10.67 0.14 22.61
C MET A 251 10.40 -1.30 23.04
N ARG A 252 9.64 -1.49 24.12
CA ARG A 252 9.15 -2.84 24.51
C ARG A 252 8.10 -3.33 23.51
N GLU A 253 7.21 -2.45 23.08
CA GLU A 253 6.07 -2.72 22.20
C GLU A 253 6.17 -1.88 20.92
N GLY A 254 7.33 -1.97 20.24
CA GLY A 254 7.54 -1.34 18.96
C GLY A 254 6.95 -2.16 17.82
N VAL A 255 6.54 -1.49 16.77
CA VAL A 255 5.98 -2.10 15.55
C VAL A 255 6.47 -1.39 14.29
N VAL A 256 6.44 -2.13 13.17
CA VAL A 256 6.61 -1.59 11.82
C VAL A 256 5.34 -1.88 11.03
N TYR A 257 4.62 -0.86 10.64
CA TYR A 257 3.51 -0.96 9.69
C TYR A 257 4.03 -0.84 8.26
N VAL A 258 3.55 -1.68 7.35
CA VAL A 258 4.00 -1.75 5.96
C VAL A 258 2.82 -1.53 5.01
N ASP A 259 2.91 -0.49 4.17
CA ASP A 259 1.85 -0.11 3.21
C ASP A 259 0.46 -0.03 3.87
N GLY A 260 0.38 0.62 5.03
CA GLY A 260 -0.84 0.75 5.83
C GLY A 260 -0.90 -0.22 7.01
N SER A 261 -2.07 -0.32 7.65
CA SER A 261 -2.25 -1.00 8.94
C SER A 261 -2.38 -2.53 8.88
N HIS A 262 -2.50 -3.11 7.68
CA HIS A 262 -2.77 -4.55 7.54
C HIS A 262 -1.54 -5.45 7.74
N VAL A 263 -0.35 -4.91 7.52
CA VAL A 263 0.90 -5.61 7.80
C VAL A 263 1.58 -4.88 8.95
N CYS A 264 1.62 -5.54 10.10
CA CYS A 264 2.23 -5.06 11.33
C CYS A 264 3.27 -6.08 11.78
N LEU A 265 4.53 -5.65 11.81
CA LEU A 265 5.65 -6.50 12.21
C LEU A 265 6.09 -6.10 13.62
N PRO A 266 6.29 -7.06 14.54
CA PRO A 266 6.88 -6.77 15.84
C PRO A 266 8.27 -6.13 15.69
N PHE A 267 8.52 -5.06 16.45
CA PHE A 267 9.78 -4.34 16.45
C PHE A 267 10.18 -3.99 17.88
N VAL A 268 10.35 -5.02 18.69
CA VAL A 268 10.64 -4.92 20.13
C VAL A 268 12.07 -4.46 20.39
N PHE A 269 12.39 -4.16 21.64
CA PHE A 269 13.71 -3.68 22.07
C PHE A 269 14.86 -4.51 21.49
N GLY A 270 15.87 -3.82 20.95
CA GLY A 270 17.03 -4.42 20.29
C GLY A 270 16.79 -4.90 18.85
N SER A 271 15.53 -4.95 18.37
CA SER A 271 15.25 -5.29 16.98
C SER A 271 15.87 -4.26 16.04
N THR A 272 16.41 -4.75 14.92
CA THR A 272 17.02 -3.91 13.88
C THR A 272 16.17 -3.94 12.62
N LEU A 273 15.88 -2.76 12.09
CA LEU A 273 15.27 -2.53 10.78
C LEU A 273 16.32 -1.91 9.85
N LYS A 274 16.47 -2.48 8.65
CA LYS A 274 17.22 -1.87 7.55
C LYS A 274 16.29 -1.60 6.39
N VAL A 275 16.36 -0.40 5.83
CA VAL A 275 15.55 -0.01 4.67
C VAL A 275 16.46 0.51 3.57
N SER A 276 16.24 0.01 2.36
CA SER A 276 16.93 0.43 1.13
C SER A 276 15.96 0.35 -0.05
N ARG A 277 16.36 0.87 -1.21
CA ARG A 277 15.63 0.62 -2.45
C ARG A 277 15.64 -0.87 -2.77
N SER A 278 14.53 -1.38 -3.26
CA SER A 278 14.41 -2.76 -3.73
C SER A 278 15.01 -2.92 -5.14
N SER A 279 15.64 -4.04 -5.42
CA SER A 279 16.03 -4.42 -6.78
C SER A 279 14.87 -4.90 -7.64
N HIS A 280 13.66 -5.03 -7.07
CA HIS A 280 12.47 -5.54 -7.75
C HIS A 280 11.41 -4.45 -7.84
N PRO A 281 11.45 -3.56 -8.84
CA PRO A 281 10.40 -2.57 -9.05
C PRO A 281 9.06 -3.23 -9.43
N LEU A 282 8.00 -2.44 -9.44
CA LEU A 282 6.66 -2.88 -9.81
C LEU A 282 6.30 -2.36 -11.21
N ASN A 283 5.89 -3.25 -12.11
CA ASN A 283 5.41 -2.91 -13.46
C ASN A 283 3.91 -2.61 -13.43
N VAL A 284 3.54 -1.35 -13.52
CA VAL A 284 2.15 -0.89 -13.46
C VAL A 284 1.66 -0.52 -14.84
N ILE A 285 0.56 -1.12 -15.30
CA ILE A 285 -0.11 -0.68 -16.52
C ILE A 285 -0.75 0.67 -16.26
N TRP A 286 -0.39 1.65 -17.09
CA TRP A 286 -0.80 3.03 -16.91
C TRP A 286 -1.65 3.52 -18.09
N ARG A 287 -2.21 4.73 -17.94
CA ARG A 287 -3.12 5.36 -18.96
C ARG A 287 -2.40 5.71 -20.25
#